data_1ca015de9e46660dfdbf580731a020fe
#
_entry.id   1ca015de9e46660dfdbf580731a020fe
#
_cell.length_a   1.000
_cell.length_b   1.000
_cell.length_c   1.000
_cell.angle_alpha   90.00
_cell.angle_beta   90.00
_cell.angle_gamma   90.00
#
_symmetry.space_group_name_H-M   'P 1'
#
loop_
_entity.id
_entity.type
_entity.pdbx_description
1 polymer ?
#
loop_
_entity_poly.entity_id
_entity_poly.type
_entity_poly.pdbx_seq_one_letter_code
_entity_poly.pdbx_strand_id
1 'polypeptide(L)'
;QKKGLDFDQYWSADSEVELYHFVGKDILYFHTLFWPAMLHGGNFRTPTAVFTHGFLTINGQKMSKSRGTYITARDYLEHLDPDYLRYYFAAKLNNRVEDLDFHLDDFVTRVNSDLIGKIVNIASRCAGFINKRFKGQLSASVVNPELFDQFTSAHNTVCEAYENREFS
;
A
#
# COMPACT_ATOMS: atom_id res chain seq x y z
N GLN A 1 18.78 -10.97 19.09
CA GLN A 1 19.28 -9.92 18.15
C GLN A 1 19.88 -10.55 16.89
N LYS A 2 19.05 -11.07 15.99
CA LYS A 2 19.55 -11.84 14.82
C LYS A 2 19.95 -11.00 13.60
N LYS A 3 19.85 -9.66 13.62
CA LYS A 3 20.15 -8.82 12.43
C LYS A 3 20.76 -7.44 12.76
N GLY A 4 21.39 -7.24 13.92
CA GLY A 4 21.98 -5.94 14.26
C GLY A 4 20.94 -4.83 14.50
N LEU A 5 19.68 -5.19 14.70
CA LEU A 5 18.64 -4.23 15.10
C LEU A 5 18.79 -3.89 16.57
N ASP A 6 18.82 -2.61 16.87
CA ASP A 6 18.86 -2.10 18.23
C ASP A 6 17.45 -2.18 18.83
N PHE A 7 17.28 -3.10 19.79
CA PHE A 7 15.99 -3.29 20.47
C PHE A 7 15.57 -2.03 21.24
N ASP A 8 16.51 -1.42 21.93
CA ASP A 8 16.23 -0.27 22.80
C ASP A 8 15.78 0.95 22.00
N GLN A 9 16.34 1.13 20.79
CA GLN A 9 15.91 2.19 19.87
C GLN A 9 14.40 2.17 19.61
N TYR A 10 13.80 0.97 19.56
CA TYR A 10 12.38 0.83 19.21
C TYR A 10 11.45 0.62 20.40
N TRP A 11 11.97 0.04 21.50
CA TRP A 11 11.11 -0.45 22.59
C TRP A 11 11.35 0.22 23.93
N SER A 12 12.42 1.00 24.10
CA SER A 12 12.61 1.76 25.36
C SER A 12 11.43 2.70 25.61
N ALA A 13 11.09 2.89 26.87
CA ALA A 13 9.95 3.73 27.29
C ALA A 13 10.08 5.18 26.81
N ASP A 14 11.30 5.66 26.65
CA ASP A 14 11.69 7.01 26.21
C ASP A 14 11.98 7.10 24.71
N SER A 15 11.78 6.03 23.96
CA SER A 15 12.01 6.04 22.50
C SER A 15 11.03 6.96 21.76
N GLU A 16 11.55 7.82 20.90
CA GLU A 16 10.79 8.73 20.05
C GLU A 16 10.51 8.15 18.65
N VAL A 17 11.04 6.95 18.36
CA VAL A 17 10.82 6.29 17.05
C VAL A 17 9.36 5.87 16.94
N GLU A 18 8.72 6.19 15.81
CA GLU A 18 7.33 5.79 15.57
C GLU A 18 7.17 4.28 15.45
N LEU A 19 6.16 3.73 16.10
CA LEU A 19 5.82 2.32 16.08
C LEU A 19 4.34 2.15 15.73
N TYR A 20 4.08 1.69 14.52
CA TYR A 20 2.73 1.48 13.99
C TYR A 20 2.37 0.00 13.95
N HIS A 21 1.16 -0.32 14.44
CA HIS A 21 0.59 -1.65 14.32
C HIS A 21 -0.52 -1.66 13.28
N PHE A 22 -0.41 -2.52 12.27
CA PHE A 22 -1.46 -2.80 11.31
C PHE A 22 -2.02 -4.18 11.60
N VAL A 23 -3.30 -4.23 11.99
CA VAL A 23 -3.91 -5.46 12.51
C VAL A 23 -5.29 -5.72 11.89
N GLY A 24 -5.71 -6.98 11.84
CA GLY A 24 -7.07 -7.34 11.50
C GLY A 24 -8.05 -6.98 12.62
N LYS A 25 -9.31 -6.73 12.29
CA LYS A 25 -10.35 -6.32 13.24
C LYS A 25 -10.61 -7.33 14.36
N ASP A 26 -10.30 -8.60 14.14
CA ASP A 26 -10.48 -9.69 15.11
C ASP A 26 -9.51 -9.63 16.30
N ILE A 27 -8.37 -8.96 16.14
CA ILE A 27 -7.36 -8.81 17.20
C ILE A 27 -7.24 -7.37 17.72
N LEU A 28 -8.21 -6.51 17.39
CA LEU A 28 -8.20 -5.11 17.79
C LEU A 28 -8.08 -4.93 19.31
N TYR A 29 -8.90 -5.63 20.11
CA TYR A 29 -8.87 -5.52 21.57
C TYR A 29 -7.53 -5.95 22.18
N PHE A 30 -6.89 -6.96 21.59
CA PHE A 30 -5.55 -7.38 22.05
C PHE A 30 -4.50 -6.30 21.82
N HIS A 31 -4.57 -5.57 20.73
CA HIS A 31 -3.57 -4.56 20.38
C HIS A 31 -3.86 -3.17 20.91
N THR A 32 -5.11 -2.89 21.31
CA THR A 32 -5.50 -1.57 21.87
C THR A 32 -5.67 -1.55 23.38
N LEU A 33 -5.89 -2.71 24.01
CA LEU A 33 -6.08 -2.82 25.45
C LEU A 33 -5.00 -3.67 26.12
N PHE A 34 -4.91 -4.96 25.77
CA PHE A 34 -4.02 -5.89 26.48
C PHE A 34 -2.55 -5.60 26.19
N TRP A 35 -2.18 -5.44 24.93
CA TRP A 35 -0.80 -5.21 24.55
C TRP A 35 -0.23 -3.91 25.12
N PRO A 36 -0.88 -2.75 25.01
CA PRO A 36 -0.44 -1.53 25.68
C PRO A 36 -0.32 -1.67 27.20
N ALA A 37 -1.25 -2.36 27.84
CA ALA A 37 -1.18 -2.60 29.29
C ALA A 37 0.04 -3.46 29.68
N MET A 38 0.35 -4.50 28.89
CA MET A 38 1.54 -5.34 29.10
C MET A 38 2.84 -4.56 28.88
N LEU A 39 2.90 -3.76 27.81
CA LEU A 39 4.06 -2.92 27.51
C LEU A 39 4.30 -1.91 28.63
N HIS A 40 3.26 -1.22 29.07
CA HIS A 40 3.33 -0.27 30.17
C HIS A 40 3.79 -0.93 31.47
N GLY A 41 3.23 -2.11 31.81
CA GLY A 41 3.64 -2.88 33.00
C GLY A 41 5.07 -3.40 32.92
N GLY A 42 5.60 -3.63 31.73
CA GLY A 42 6.98 -4.01 31.46
C GLY A 42 7.96 -2.85 31.29
N ASN A 43 7.52 -1.61 31.49
CA ASN A 43 8.30 -0.40 31.25
C ASN A 43 8.81 -0.27 29.80
N PHE A 44 7.99 -0.69 28.83
CA PHE A 44 8.22 -0.47 27.40
C PHE A 44 7.29 0.62 26.87
N ARG A 45 7.70 1.22 25.75
CA ARG A 45 6.83 2.17 25.04
C ARG A 45 5.60 1.49 24.47
N THR A 46 4.50 2.21 24.42
CA THR A 46 3.29 1.77 23.70
C THR A 46 3.37 2.14 22.20
N PRO A 47 2.60 1.47 21.34
CA PRO A 47 2.51 1.85 19.93
C PRO A 47 2.09 3.31 19.74
N THR A 48 2.66 3.97 18.72
CA THR A 48 2.27 5.32 18.30
C THR A 48 0.83 5.33 17.81
N ALA A 49 0.46 4.33 17.00
CA ALA A 49 -0.92 4.12 16.57
C ALA A 49 -1.19 2.65 16.21
N VAL A 50 -2.47 2.27 16.27
CA VAL A 50 -2.96 0.97 15.82
C VAL A 50 -3.97 1.20 14.70
N PHE A 51 -3.68 0.69 13.52
CA PHE A 51 -4.54 0.75 12.35
C PHE A 51 -5.19 -0.61 12.11
N THR A 52 -6.50 -0.59 11.97
CA THR A 52 -7.28 -1.82 11.86
C THR A 52 -7.92 -1.90 10.46
N HIS A 53 -7.81 -3.06 9.85
CA HIS A 53 -8.48 -3.37 8.60
C HIS A 53 -9.50 -4.52 8.78
N GLY A 54 -10.45 -4.64 7.85
CA GLY A 54 -11.41 -5.74 7.80
C GLY A 54 -10.77 -7.05 7.36
N PHE A 55 -11.59 -8.08 7.19
CA PHE A 55 -11.13 -9.37 6.67
C PHE A 55 -10.89 -9.32 5.17
N LEU A 56 -9.94 -10.13 4.72
CA LEU A 56 -9.77 -10.43 3.31
C LEU A 56 -10.52 -11.71 2.97
N THR A 57 -11.45 -11.60 2.02
CA THR A 57 -12.15 -12.74 1.43
C THR A 57 -11.67 -12.96 -0.01
N ILE A 58 -11.92 -14.13 -0.56
CA ILE A 58 -11.66 -14.46 -1.97
C ILE A 58 -12.96 -14.93 -2.58
N ASN A 59 -13.46 -14.20 -3.58
CA ASN A 59 -14.74 -14.46 -4.22
C ASN A 59 -15.88 -14.64 -3.19
N GLY A 60 -15.96 -13.74 -2.21
CA GLY A 60 -16.95 -13.76 -1.15
C GLY A 60 -16.75 -14.84 -0.09
N GLN A 61 -15.67 -15.63 -0.16
CA GLN A 61 -15.41 -16.72 0.77
C GLN A 61 -14.20 -16.41 1.66
N LYS A 62 -14.32 -16.78 2.95
CA LYS A 62 -13.21 -16.69 3.88
C LYS A 62 -12.05 -17.56 3.39
N MET A 63 -10.82 -17.01 3.40
CA MET A 63 -9.61 -17.76 3.08
C MET A 63 -9.47 -18.96 4.04
N SER A 64 -9.31 -20.14 3.48
CA SER A 64 -9.17 -21.38 4.24
C SER A 64 -8.20 -22.34 3.53
N LYS A 65 -7.18 -22.77 4.25
CA LYS A 65 -6.22 -23.75 3.75
C LYS A 65 -6.90 -25.09 3.45
N SER A 66 -7.82 -25.53 4.31
CA SER A 66 -8.52 -26.80 4.16
C SER A 66 -9.51 -26.82 3.00
N ARG A 67 -9.98 -25.65 2.55
CA ARG A 67 -10.91 -25.52 1.41
C ARG A 67 -10.23 -25.21 0.09
N GLY A 68 -8.88 -25.03 0.08
CA GLY A 68 -8.15 -24.64 -1.12
C GLY A 68 -8.41 -23.20 -1.59
N THR A 69 -9.05 -22.37 -0.77
CA THR A 69 -9.31 -20.94 -1.10
C THR A 69 -8.23 -20.03 -0.54
N TYR A 70 -7.08 -20.56 -0.21
CA TYR A 70 -5.97 -19.82 0.37
C TYR A 70 -4.86 -19.63 -0.67
N ILE A 71 -4.58 -18.38 -1.01
CA ILE A 71 -3.45 -18.01 -1.87
C ILE A 71 -2.38 -17.40 -0.96
N THR A 72 -1.18 -17.98 -0.96
CA THR A 72 -0.06 -17.37 -0.23
C THR A 72 0.56 -16.25 -1.04
N ALA A 73 1.17 -15.28 -0.35
CA ALA A 73 1.94 -14.24 -1.04
C ALA A 73 3.09 -14.84 -1.87
N ARG A 74 3.66 -15.97 -1.44
CA ARG A 74 4.71 -16.67 -2.17
C ARG A 74 4.18 -17.25 -3.49
N ASP A 75 3.06 -17.96 -3.45
CA ASP A 75 2.44 -18.52 -4.67
C ASP A 75 2.10 -17.41 -5.68
N TYR A 76 1.59 -16.28 -5.18
CA TYR A 76 1.34 -15.11 -6.03
C TYR A 76 2.62 -14.59 -6.71
N LEU A 77 3.71 -14.44 -5.93
CA LEU A 77 4.98 -13.88 -6.41
C LEU A 77 5.73 -14.80 -7.40
N GLU A 78 5.37 -16.09 -7.46
CA GLU A 78 5.90 -16.99 -8.50
C GLU A 78 5.33 -16.71 -9.88
N HIS A 79 4.20 -15.99 -9.96
CA HIS A 79 3.48 -15.77 -11.22
C HIS A 79 3.34 -14.31 -11.63
N LEU A 80 3.26 -13.38 -10.65
CA LEU A 80 2.92 -11.99 -10.90
C LEU A 80 3.78 -11.02 -10.07
N ASP A 81 3.95 -9.82 -10.62
CA ASP A 81 4.64 -8.73 -9.93
C ASP A 81 3.83 -8.24 -8.72
N PRO A 82 4.48 -7.98 -7.57
CA PRO A 82 3.83 -7.51 -6.35
C PRO A 82 3.11 -6.18 -6.53
N ASP A 83 3.53 -5.32 -7.44
CA ASP A 83 2.96 -3.99 -7.62
C ASP A 83 1.53 -4.04 -8.17
N TYR A 84 1.18 -5.06 -8.93
CA TYR A 84 -0.21 -5.25 -9.37
C TYR A 84 -1.16 -5.51 -8.19
N LEU A 85 -0.73 -6.34 -7.24
CA LEU A 85 -1.53 -6.65 -6.07
C LEU A 85 -1.60 -5.45 -5.10
N ARG A 86 -0.50 -4.74 -4.91
CA ARG A 86 -0.45 -3.51 -4.12
C ARG A 86 -1.40 -2.45 -4.68
N TYR A 87 -1.35 -2.24 -6.00
CA TYR A 87 -2.27 -1.33 -6.66
C TYR A 87 -3.74 -1.72 -6.45
N TYR A 88 -4.06 -3.00 -6.65
CA TYR A 88 -5.42 -3.49 -6.49
C TYR A 88 -5.95 -3.26 -5.07
N PHE A 89 -5.15 -3.56 -4.06
CA PHE A 89 -5.53 -3.30 -2.67
C PHE A 89 -5.63 -1.80 -2.38
N ALA A 90 -4.68 -1.00 -2.81
CA ALA A 90 -4.74 0.45 -2.63
C ALA A 90 -6.00 1.05 -3.26
N ALA A 91 -6.39 0.61 -4.45
CA ALA A 91 -7.60 1.06 -5.12
C ALA A 91 -8.93 0.65 -4.42
N LYS A 92 -8.87 -0.26 -3.45
CA LYS A 92 -10.04 -0.75 -2.70
C LYS A 92 -10.01 -0.37 -1.22
N LEU A 93 -8.83 -0.14 -0.68
CA LEU A 93 -8.66 0.24 0.71
C LEU A 93 -9.05 1.71 0.92
N ASN A 94 -9.68 1.96 2.04
CA ASN A 94 -10.00 3.28 2.54
C ASN A 94 -9.64 3.37 4.02
N ASN A 95 -9.87 4.51 4.66
CA ASN A 95 -9.60 4.72 6.07
C ASN A 95 -10.65 4.13 7.03
N ARG A 96 -11.55 3.26 6.54
CA ARG A 96 -12.60 2.58 7.33
C ARG A 96 -12.26 1.12 7.55
N VAL A 97 -12.88 0.53 8.57
CA VAL A 97 -12.74 -0.90 8.88
C VAL A 97 -13.79 -1.69 8.09
N GLU A 98 -13.51 -1.92 6.81
CA GLU A 98 -14.39 -2.65 5.90
C GLU A 98 -13.72 -3.94 5.43
N ASP A 99 -14.53 -4.98 5.20
CA ASP A 99 -14.03 -6.22 4.63
C ASP A 99 -13.71 -6.02 3.14
N LEU A 100 -12.61 -6.59 2.69
CA LEU A 100 -12.14 -6.50 1.32
C LEU A 100 -12.29 -7.86 0.64
N ASP A 101 -12.99 -7.90 -0.47
CA ASP A 101 -13.08 -9.10 -1.29
C ASP A 101 -12.07 -9.04 -2.45
N PHE A 102 -11.19 -10.04 -2.50
CA PHE A 102 -10.30 -10.25 -3.63
C PHE A 102 -11.02 -11.08 -4.67
N HIS A 103 -11.48 -10.40 -5.72
CA HIS A 103 -12.13 -11.02 -6.87
C HIS A 103 -11.17 -11.05 -8.06
N LEU A 104 -10.86 -12.22 -8.58
CA LEU A 104 -9.82 -12.40 -9.57
C LEU A 104 -10.13 -11.66 -10.89
N ASP A 105 -11.37 -11.72 -11.37
CA ASP A 105 -11.76 -11.03 -12.60
C ASP A 105 -11.71 -9.50 -12.44
N ASP A 106 -12.08 -8.98 -11.28
CA ASP A 106 -11.96 -7.55 -10.98
C ASP A 106 -10.48 -7.13 -10.88
N PHE A 107 -9.63 -7.97 -10.29
CA PHE A 107 -8.19 -7.75 -10.26
C PHE A 107 -7.60 -7.64 -11.67
N VAL A 108 -7.87 -8.60 -12.53
CA VAL A 108 -7.41 -8.60 -13.92
C VAL A 108 -7.94 -7.37 -14.68
N THR A 109 -9.20 -7.04 -14.49
CA THR A 109 -9.84 -5.88 -15.13
C THR A 109 -9.18 -4.58 -14.70
N ARG A 110 -8.97 -4.37 -13.39
CA ARG A 110 -8.34 -3.15 -12.87
C ARG A 110 -6.89 -3.00 -13.30
N VAL A 111 -6.08 -4.06 -13.20
CA VAL A 111 -4.69 -4.03 -13.66
C VAL A 111 -4.62 -3.66 -15.14
N ASN A 112 -5.45 -4.30 -15.97
CA ASN A 112 -5.44 -4.04 -17.41
C ASN A 112 -5.98 -2.64 -17.76
N SER A 113 -7.07 -2.19 -17.13
CA SER A 113 -7.68 -0.90 -17.46
C SER A 113 -6.89 0.28 -16.92
N ASP A 114 -6.42 0.18 -15.68
CA ASP A 114 -5.83 1.33 -14.99
C ASP A 114 -4.32 1.40 -15.17
N LEU A 115 -3.59 0.34 -14.85
CA LEU A 115 -2.13 0.37 -14.99
C LEU A 115 -1.71 0.28 -16.46
N ILE A 116 -2.16 -0.74 -17.17
CA ILE A 116 -1.73 -0.96 -18.57
C ILE A 116 -2.43 0.01 -19.50
N GLY A 117 -3.75 0.09 -19.44
CA GLY A 117 -4.56 0.89 -20.34
C GLY A 117 -4.38 2.40 -20.21
N LYS A 118 -4.00 2.89 -19.04
CA LYS A 118 -3.76 4.32 -18.79
C LYS A 118 -2.27 4.62 -18.65
N ILE A 119 -1.63 4.22 -17.55
CA ILE A 119 -0.27 4.65 -17.21
C ILE A 119 0.77 4.14 -18.21
N VAL A 120 0.84 2.81 -18.40
CA VAL A 120 1.79 2.21 -19.34
C VAL A 120 1.54 2.66 -20.75
N ASN A 121 0.27 2.77 -21.16
CA ASN A 121 -0.11 3.21 -22.50
C ASN A 121 0.30 4.66 -22.78
N ILE A 122 0.16 5.59 -21.82
CA ILE A 122 0.66 6.96 -21.94
C ILE A 122 2.18 6.95 -22.18
N ALA A 123 2.92 6.27 -21.31
CA ALA A 123 4.38 6.19 -21.41
C ALA A 123 4.82 5.59 -22.76
N SER A 124 4.21 4.47 -23.17
CA SER A 124 4.52 3.77 -24.41
C SER A 124 4.25 4.62 -25.64
N ARG A 125 3.10 5.30 -25.69
CA ARG A 125 2.74 6.19 -26.80
C ARG A 125 3.66 7.40 -26.87
N CYS A 126 3.92 8.07 -25.74
CA CYS A 126 4.82 9.21 -25.70
C CYS A 126 6.25 8.83 -26.13
N ALA A 127 6.81 7.75 -25.59
CA ALA A 127 8.12 7.25 -25.96
C ALA A 127 8.21 6.90 -27.46
N GLY A 128 7.15 6.29 -28.01
CA GLY A 128 7.07 5.99 -29.44
C GLY A 128 7.16 7.23 -30.33
N PHE A 129 6.45 8.30 -29.97
CA PHE A 129 6.50 9.57 -30.71
C PHE A 129 7.87 10.27 -30.54
N ILE A 130 8.38 10.35 -29.31
CA ILE A 130 9.67 10.98 -29.01
C ILE A 130 10.79 10.30 -29.81
N ASN A 131 10.85 8.97 -29.79
CA ASN A 131 11.88 8.23 -30.51
C ASN A 131 11.74 8.35 -32.04
N LYS A 132 10.54 8.20 -32.58
CA LYS A 132 10.32 8.22 -34.03
C LYS A 132 10.44 9.61 -34.66
N ARG A 133 9.92 10.65 -33.97
CA ARG A 133 9.83 12.01 -34.53
C ARG A 133 10.99 12.90 -34.11
N PHE A 134 11.49 12.72 -32.89
CA PHE A 134 12.49 13.60 -32.28
C PHE A 134 13.81 12.90 -31.94
N LYS A 135 14.01 11.67 -32.44
CA LYS A 135 15.24 10.89 -32.22
C LYS A 135 15.61 10.72 -30.74
N GLY A 136 14.60 10.58 -29.88
CA GLY A 136 14.80 10.45 -28.43
C GLY A 136 15.11 11.77 -27.70
N GLN A 137 15.07 12.91 -28.36
CA GLN A 137 15.36 14.22 -27.77
C GLN A 137 14.09 14.90 -27.29
N LEU A 138 14.15 15.48 -26.09
CA LEU A 138 13.09 16.32 -25.55
C LEU A 138 13.43 17.79 -25.78
N SER A 139 12.41 18.65 -25.73
CA SER A 139 12.60 20.11 -25.75
C SER A 139 13.43 20.57 -24.54
N ALA A 140 14.26 21.61 -24.75
CA ALA A 140 15.02 22.25 -23.68
C ALA A 140 14.13 23.09 -22.73
N SER A 141 12.89 23.35 -23.12
CA SER A 141 11.92 24.12 -22.33
C SER A 141 10.59 23.38 -22.22
N VAL A 142 9.89 23.61 -21.10
CA VAL A 142 8.51 23.11 -20.89
C VAL A 142 7.55 23.98 -21.68
N VAL A 143 6.74 23.37 -22.56
CA VAL A 143 5.77 24.09 -23.41
C VAL A 143 4.62 24.68 -22.61
N ASN A 144 4.21 23.99 -21.52
CA ASN A 144 3.15 24.45 -20.62
C ASN A 144 3.66 24.42 -19.17
N PRO A 145 4.32 25.50 -18.70
CA PRO A 145 4.85 25.57 -17.33
C PRO A 145 3.74 25.47 -16.29
N GLU A 146 2.57 26.08 -16.53
CA GLU A 146 1.45 26.04 -15.57
C GLU A 146 0.97 24.61 -15.28
N LEU A 147 0.87 23.77 -16.33
CA LEU A 147 0.51 22.37 -16.15
C LEU A 147 1.58 21.61 -15.36
N PHE A 148 2.85 21.87 -15.65
CA PHE A 148 3.96 21.28 -14.90
C PHE A 148 3.92 21.68 -13.42
N ASP A 149 3.68 22.96 -13.13
CA ASP A 149 3.56 23.47 -11.77
C ASP A 149 2.36 22.90 -11.02
N GLN A 150 1.24 22.65 -11.71
CA GLN A 150 0.09 21.95 -11.12
C GLN A 150 0.45 20.53 -10.67
N PHE A 151 1.18 19.78 -11.49
CA PHE A 151 1.62 18.44 -11.11
C PHE A 151 2.62 18.45 -9.96
N THR A 152 3.58 19.36 -9.97
CA THR A 152 4.58 19.44 -8.90
C THR A 152 3.99 19.93 -7.58
N SER A 153 3.03 20.87 -7.62
CA SER A 153 2.35 21.37 -6.43
C SER A 153 1.38 20.35 -5.80
N ALA A 154 0.89 19.39 -6.58
CA ALA A 154 0.06 18.32 -6.04
C ALA A 154 0.83 17.32 -5.14
N HIS A 155 2.17 17.38 -5.11
CA HIS A 155 3.01 16.45 -4.36
C HIS A 155 2.61 16.36 -2.88
N ASN A 156 2.51 17.49 -2.19
CA ASN A 156 2.19 17.50 -0.76
C ASN A 156 0.80 16.91 -0.48
N THR A 157 -0.19 17.26 -1.27
CA THR A 157 -1.56 16.72 -1.14
C THR A 157 -1.58 15.20 -1.33
N VAL A 158 -0.81 14.70 -2.29
CA VAL A 158 -0.69 13.25 -2.51
C VAL A 158 0.03 12.58 -1.34
N CYS A 159 1.11 13.16 -0.83
CA CYS A 159 1.80 12.64 0.35
C CYS A 159 0.88 12.58 1.57
N GLU A 160 0.13 13.66 1.85
CA GLU A 160 -0.84 13.70 2.94
C GLU A 160 -1.93 12.63 2.80
N ALA A 161 -2.44 12.41 1.59
CA ALA A 161 -3.41 11.35 1.33
C ALA A 161 -2.82 9.96 1.64
N TYR A 162 -1.57 9.70 1.23
CA TYR A 162 -0.89 8.44 1.56
C TYR A 162 -0.69 8.28 3.07
N GLU A 163 -0.26 9.33 3.78
CA GLU A 163 -0.10 9.29 5.24
C GLU A 163 -1.43 9.03 5.96
N ASN A 164 -2.53 9.57 5.42
CA ASN A 164 -3.88 9.34 5.93
C ASN A 164 -4.51 8.02 5.45
N ARG A 165 -3.83 7.25 4.61
CA ARG A 165 -4.32 5.99 4.00
C ARG A 165 -5.57 6.21 3.13
N GLU A 166 -5.66 7.35 2.50
CA GLU A 166 -6.69 7.73 1.54
C GLU A 166 -6.16 7.52 0.12
N PHE A 167 -6.28 6.27 -0.38
CA PHE A 167 -5.69 5.87 -1.66
C PHE A 167 -6.65 6.00 -2.85
N SER A 168 -7.92 6.35 -2.62
CA SER A 168 -8.97 6.46 -3.66
C SER A 168 -9.78 7.74 -3.53
#